data_10dc244ca6ef0cd2d533d958bbd68c2e
#
_entry.id   10dc244ca6ef0cd2d533d958bbd68c2e
#
_cell.length_a   1.000
_cell.length_b   1.000
_cell.length_c   1.000
_cell.angle_alpha   90.00
_cell.angle_beta   90.00
_cell.angle_gamma   90.00
#
_symmetry.space_group_name_H-M   'P 1'
#
loop_
_entity.id
_entity.type
_entity.pdbx_description
1 polymer ?
#
loop_
_entity_poly.entity_id
_entity_poly.type
_entity_poly.pdbx_seq_one_letter_code
_entity_poly.pdbx_strand_id
1 'polypeptide(L)'
;MIRQVSAERLQQAQDTGYQAFQKRLIPGKENILGVRMPVLRKLAQEIVRDDWRAWLDDPTPDTWYEETMIRGIVIATAPMEQSERFARTTDFVPRIDNWAVCDGVCASFDLTDHAAWWDFIQPYLHSAEEFPARFGAVMALELFEGQCDLQRTLEALAGVPAQGYNARMGVAWALSMCGVRFPAQTLDFLEQSNLDIWTHRKTLQKMLESRRLTGNFRAVTQQSRNKLKTTEKPKRQTG
;
A
#
# COMPACT_ATOMS: atom_id res chain seq x y z
N MET A 1 0.74 24.90 -18.96
CA MET A 1 -0.45 24.66 -19.82
C MET A 1 -1.03 23.26 -19.63
N ILE A 2 -0.27 22.18 -19.79
CA ILE A 2 -0.79 20.78 -19.66
C ILE A 2 -1.30 20.49 -18.25
N ARG A 3 -0.60 20.90 -17.19
CA ARG A 3 -1.05 20.71 -15.79
C ARG A 3 -2.32 21.51 -15.46
N GLN A 4 -2.47 22.71 -15.97
CA GLN A 4 -3.67 23.52 -15.77
C GLN A 4 -4.90 22.86 -16.39
N VAL A 5 -4.79 22.29 -17.60
CA VAL A 5 -5.87 21.56 -18.26
C VAL A 5 -6.27 20.31 -17.44
N SER A 6 -5.31 19.58 -16.91
CA SER A 6 -5.62 18.42 -16.06
C SER A 6 -6.29 18.83 -14.74
N ALA A 7 -5.89 19.92 -14.11
CA ALA A 7 -6.52 20.44 -12.90
C ALA A 7 -7.97 20.90 -13.13
N GLU A 8 -8.23 21.63 -14.23
CA GLU A 8 -9.60 22.04 -14.62
C GLU A 8 -10.51 20.82 -14.84
N ARG A 9 -10.01 19.77 -15.48
CA ARG A 9 -10.76 18.52 -15.72
C ARG A 9 -11.02 17.75 -14.44
N LEU A 10 -10.12 17.76 -13.48
CA LEU A 10 -10.34 17.20 -12.15
C LEU A 10 -11.48 17.92 -11.43
N GLN A 11 -11.50 19.26 -11.47
CA GLN A 11 -12.57 20.06 -10.87
C GLN A 11 -13.93 19.77 -11.52
N GLN A 12 -13.97 19.63 -12.85
CA GLN A 12 -15.21 19.28 -13.58
C GLN A 12 -15.72 17.87 -13.24
N ALA A 13 -14.82 16.95 -12.86
CA ALA A 13 -15.16 15.56 -12.51
C ALA A 13 -15.44 15.36 -11.01
N GLN A 14 -15.50 16.45 -10.23
CA GLN A 14 -15.77 16.40 -8.79
C GLN A 14 -17.12 15.74 -8.48
N ASP A 15 -17.11 14.83 -7.48
CA ASP A 15 -18.30 14.20 -6.91
C ASP A 15 -18.32 14.46 -5.40
N THR A 16 -19.17 15.37 -4.95
CA THR A 16 -19.23 15.79 -3.54
C THR A 16 -19.67 14.66 -2.60
N GLY A 17 -20.50 13.74 -3.08
CA GLY A 17 -20.89 12.55 -2.31
C GLY A 17 -19.69 11.58 -2.13
N TYR A 18 -18.92 11.38 -3.18
CA TYR A 18 -17.72 10.56 -3.13
C TYR A 18 -16.59 11.26 -2.35
N GLN A 19 -16.47 12.58 -2.43
CA GLN A 19 -15.56 13.36 -1.60
C GLN A 19 -15.83 13.13 -0.10
N ALA A 20 -17.09 13.26 0.33
CA ALA A 20 -17.48 13.02 1.72
C ALA A 20 -17.21 11.57 2.16
N PHE A 21 -17.36 10.60 1.26
CA PHE A 21 -17.01 9.21 1.52
C PHE A 21 -15.49 9.03 1.69
N GLN A 22 -14.67 9.60 0.79
CA GLN A 22 -13.21 9.49 0.86
C GLN A 22 -12.63 10.17 2.10
N LYS A 23 -13.13 11.37 2.48
CA LYS A 23 -12.69 12.06 3.71
C LYS A 23 -12.90 11.21 4.98
N ARG A 24 -13.92 10.36 5.01
CA ARG A 24 -14.12 9.41 6.12
C ARG A 24 -13.10 8.26 6.09
N LEU A 25 -12.65 7.85 4.91
CA LEU A 25 -11.67 6.76 4.75
C LEU A 25 -10.23 7.22 4.97
N ILE A 26 -9.94 8.50 4.71
CA ILE A 26 -8.60 9.11 4.84
C ILE A 26 -8.70 10.31 5.80
N PRO A 27 -8.87 10.04 7.12
CA PRO A 27 -9.00 11.11 8.09
C PRO A 27 -7.79 12.05 8.08
N GLY A 28 -8.05 13.36 8.17
CA GLY A 28 -7.01 14.40 8.14
C GLY A 28 -6.59 14.86 6.75
N LYS A 29 -7.05 14.20 5.68
CA LYS A 29 -6.81 14.65 4.30
C LYS A 29 -7.96 15.57 3.85
N GLU A 30 -7.69 16.88 3.81
CA GLU A 30 -8.71 17.89 3.48
C GLU A 30 -8.81 18.18 1.96
N ASN A 31 -7.71 18.14 1.25
CA ASN A 31 -7.60 18.49 -0.15
C ASN A 31 -8.01 17.34 -1.10
N ILE A 32 -9.21 16.81 -0.92
CA ILE A 32 -9.83 15.77 -1.75
C ILE A 32 -10.95 16.40 -2.59
N LEU A 33 -10.94 16.23 -3.91
CA LEU A 33 -12.02 16.61 -4.83
C LEU A 33 -13.13 15.57 -4.89
N GLY A 34 -12.81 14.29 -4.68
CA GLY A 34 -13.75 13.18 -4.80
C GLY A 34 -13.86 12.65 -6.23
N VAL A 35 -12.79 12.68 -6.99
CA VAL A 35 -12.77 12.11 -8.34
C VAL A 35 -12.52 10.60 -8.26
N ARG A 36 -13.33 9.82 -8.99
CA ARG A 36 -13.26 8.35 -8.95
C ARG A 36 -12.07 7.80 -9.72
N MET A 37 -11.48 6.71 -9.23
CA MET A 37 -10.30 6.08 -9.81
C MET A 37 -10.35 5.83 -11.33
N PRO A 38 -11.47 5.39 -11.93
CA PRO A 38 -11.53 5.25 -13.40
C PRO A 38 -11.26 6.54 -14.15
N VAL A 39 -11.71 7.69 -13.63
CA VAL A 39 -11.46 9.01 -14.22
C VAL A 39 -9.98 9.40 -14.06
N LEU A 40 -9.39 9.17 -12.87
CA LEU A 40 -7.97 9.43 -12.61
C LEU A 40 -7.07 8.62 -13.53
N ARG A 41 -7.36 7.33 -13.70
CA ARG A 41 -6.63 6.46 -14.63
C ARG A 41 -6.76 6.93 -16.08
N LYS A 42 -7.95 7.37 -16.50
CA LYS A 42 -8.16 7.91 -17.84
C LYS A 42 -7.34 9.18 -18.06
N LEU A 43 -7.35 10.10 -17.10
CA LEU A 43 -6.54 11.33 -17.16
C LEU A 43 -5.04 11.03 -17.21
N ALA A 44 -4.58 10.08 -16.38
CA ALA A 44 -3.18 9.64 -16.42
C ALA A 44 -2.80 9.06 -17.79
N GLN A 45 -3.66 8.23 -18.41
CA GLN A 45 -3.43 7.68 -19.74
C GLN A 45 -3.38 8.77 -20.83
N GLU A 46 -4.17 9.81 -20.72
CA GLU A 46 -4.14 10.95 -21.66
C GLU A 46 -2.82 11.71 -21.52
N ILE A 47 -2.37 11.97 -20.29
CA ILE A 47 -1.06 12.58 -20.02
C ILE A 47 0.07 11.70 -20.59
N VAL A 48 0.00 10.39 -20.42
CA VAL A 48 1.00 9.43 -20.94
C VAL A 48 1.07 9.45 -22.48
N ARG A 49 -0.03 9.73 -23.17
CA ARG A 49 -0.07 9.85 -24.64
C ARG A 49 0.40 11.20 -25.18
N ASP A 50 0.51 12.18 -24.32
CA ASP A 50 1.02 13.52 -24.62
C ASP A 50 2.43 13.69 -24.06
N ASP A 51 2.85 14.89 -23.72
CA ASP A 51 4.17 15.15 -23.12
C ASP A 51 4.18 14.89 -21.60
N TRP A 52 4.19 13.62 -21.22
CA TRP A 52 4.20 13.22 -19.82
C TRP A 52 5.48 13.63 -19.08
N ARG A 53 6.63 13.79 -19.80
CA ARG A 53 7.87 14.28 -19.17
C ARG A 53 7.72 15.73 -18.76
N ALA A 54 7.30 16.60 -19.64
CA ALA A 54 7.03 17.99 -19.30
C ALA A 54 5.99 18.12 -18.18
N TRP A 55 4.98 17.21 -18.15
CA TRP A 55 3.97 17.20 -17.10
C TRP A 55 4.55 16.79 -15.74
N LEU A 56 5.41 15.74 -15.68
CA LEU A 56 6.06 15.30 -14.45
C LEU A 56 7.11 16.28 -13.95
N ASP A 57 7.82 16.93 -14.85
CA ASP A 57 8.93 17.85 -14.57
C ASP A 57 8.45 19.28 -14.24
N ASP A 58 7.16 19.57 -14.44
CA ASP A 58 6.54 20.82 -14.04
C ASP A 58 6.66 21.01 -12.51
N PRO A 59 7.30 22.12 -12.04
CA PRO A 59 7.57 22.34 -10.62
C PRO A 59 6.33 22.71 -9.80
N THR A 60 5.17 22.92 -10.43
CA THR A 60 3.94 23.28 -9.73
C THR A 60 3.55 22.20 -8.73
N PRO A 61 3.39 22.54 -7.45
CA PRO A 61 2.98 21.56 -6.45
C PRO A 61 1.60 20.96 -6.75
N ASP A 62 1.42 19.70 -6.37
CA ASP A 62 0.11 19.06 -6.41
C ASP A 62 -0.78 19.71 -5.34
N THR A 63 -1.89 20.34 -5.77
CA THR A 63 -2.86 21.00 -4.87
C THR A 63 -3.83 19.99 -4.29
N TRP A 64 -4.24 19.01 -5.10
CA TRP A 64 -5.24 18.03 -4.76
C TRP A 64 -4.65 16.63 -4.60
N TYR A 65 -5.22 15.86 -3.69
CA TYR A 65 -4.94 14.44 -3.51
C TYR A 65 -4.94 13.67 -4.84
N GLU A 66 -5.88 13.99 -5.71
CA GLU A 66 -6.04 13.37 -7.03
C GLU A 66 -4.88 13.69 -7.98
N GLU A 67 -4.25 14.84 -7.85
CA GLU A 67 -3.06 15.19 -8.66
C GLU A 67 -1.87 14.32 -8.25
N THR A 68 -1.67 14.12 -6.95
CA THR A 68 -0.64 13.20 -6.43
C THR A 68 -0.90 11.77 -6.90
N MET A 69 -2.16 11.33 -6.88
CA MET A 69 -2.54 10.00 -7.41
C MET A 69 -2.22 9.88 -8.90
N ILE A 70 -2.60 10.87 -9.72
CA ILE A 70 -2.30 10.88 -11.16
C ILE A 70 -0.80 10.85 -11.39
N ARG A 71 -0.02 11.64 -10.65
CA ARG A 71 1.45 11.66 -10.75
C ARG A 71 2.04 10.26 -10.56
N GLY A 72 1.64 9.57 -9.50
CA GLY A 72 2.08 8.19 -9.25
C GLY A 72 1.67 7.23 -10.37
N ILE A 73 0.44 7.32 -10.88
CA ILE A 73 -0.03 6.48 -11.99
C ILE A 73 0.75 6.77 -13.29
N VAL A 74 1.04 8.04 -13.60
CA VAL A 74 1.85 8.42 -14.77
C VAL A 74 3.26 7.84 -14.63
N ILE A 75 3.91 7.96 -13.46
CA ILE A 75 5.22 7.34 -13.20
C ILE A 75 5.15 5.82 -13.40
N ALA A 76 4.09 5.19 -12.92
CA ALA A 76 3.92 3.74 -13.01
C ALA A 76 3.71 3.26 -14.46
N THR A 77 3.05 4.04 -15.32
CA THR A 77 2.52 3.56 -16.61
C THR A 77 3.13 4.20 -17.85
N ALA A 78 3.86 5.34 -17.71
CA ALA A 78 4.48 5.98 -18.86
C ALA A 78 5.61 5.12 -19.46
N PRO A 79 5.81 5.16 -20.78
CA PRO A 79 6.89 4.42 -21.43
C PRO A 79 8.23 5.08 -21.13
N MET A 80 9.01 4.49 -20.23
CA MET A 80 10.34 4.95 -19.81
C MET A 80 11.23 3.76 -19.45
N GLU A 81 12.53 3.99 -19.47
CA GLU A 81 13.51 3.01 -19.00
C GLU A 81 13.35 2.75 -17.52
N GLN A 82 13.67 1.53 -17.08
CA GLN A 82 13.52 1.11 -15.69
C GLN A 82 14.29 2.00 -14.70
N SER A 83 15.49 2.44 -15.08
CA SER A 83 16.29 3.35 -14.25
C SER A 83 15.63 4.72 -14.07
N GLU A 84 15.02 5.29 -15.13
CA GLU A 84 14.23 6.53 -15.02
C GLU A 84 13.02 6.32 -14.11
N ARG A 85 12.32 5.19 -14.25
CA ARG A 85 11.17 4.83 -13.40
C ARG A 85 11.55 4.77 -11.93
N PHE A 86 12.66 4.11 -11.60
CA PHE A 86 13.16 4.03 -10.23
C PHE A 86 13.54 5.40 -9.68
N ALA A 87 14.24 6.23 -10.44
CA ALA A 87 14.57 7.59 -10.03
C ALA A 87 13.31 8.42 -9.73
N ARG A 88 12.34 8.43 -10.65
CA ARG A 88 11.07 9.15 -10.48
C ARG A 88 10.23 8.59 -9.33
N THR A 89 10.26 7.28 -9.10
CA THR A 89 9.57 6.66 -7.95
C THR A 89 10.23 7.07 -6.64
N THR A 90 11.57 7.13 -6.59
CA THR A 90 12.30 7.60 -5.41
C THR A 90 11.92 9.04 -5.05
N ASP A 91 11.79 9.94 -6.03
CA ASP A 91 11.35 11.32 -5.84
C ASP A 91 9.86 11.44 -5.48
N PHE A 92 9.06 10.43 -5.85
CA PHE A 92 7.62 10.41 -5.60
C PHE A 92 7.25 9.86 -4.20
N VAL A 93 7.93 8.82 -3.72
CA VAL A 93 7.58 8.15 -2.46
C VAL A 93 7.46 9.13 -1.27
N PRO A 94 8.33 10.16 -1.09
CA PRO A 94 8.16 11.15 -0.03
C PRO A 94 6.90 12.02 -0.13
N ARG A 95 6.22 12.02 -1.27
CA ARG A 95 4.95 12.74 -1.48
C ARG A 95 3.72 11.95 -1.03
N ILE A 96 3.90 10.65 -0.73
CA ILE A 96 2.83 9.78 -0.27
C ILE A 96 2.54 10.11 1.19
N ASP A 97 1.34 10.60 1.47
CA ASP A 97 0.87 11.00 2.79
C ASP A 97 -0.41 10.27 3.24
N ASN A 98 -0.85 9.30 2.45
CA ASN A 98 -2.03 8.48 2.76
C ASN A 98 -1.97 7.11 2.08
N TRP A 99 -2.73 6.16 2.65
CA TRP A 99 -2.75 4.77 2.17
C TRP A 99 -3.36 4.63 0.76
N ALA A 100 -4.32 5.46 0.38
CA ALA A 100 -5.01 5.30 -0.90
C ALA A 100 -4.12 5.67 -2.09
N VAL A 101 -3.28 6.72 -1.96
CA VAL A 101 -2.24 7.04 -2.95
C VAL A 101 -1.22 5.92 -3.01
N CYS A 102 -0.71 5.48 -1.84
CA CYS A 102 0.28 4.41 -1.77
C CYS A 102 -0.18 3.15 -2.53
N ASP A 103 -1.31 2.59 -2.11
CA ASP A 103 -1.81 1.31 -2.63
C ASP A 103 -2.25 1.44 -4.09
N GLY A 104 -2.92 2.55 -4.44
CA GLY A 104 -3.38 2.79 -5.82
C GLY A 104 -2.25 2.95 -6.83
N VAL A 105 -1.11 3.51 -6.41
CA VAL A 105 0.08 3.65 -7.25
C VAL A 105 0.84 2.34 -7.32
N CYS A 106 1.08 1.64 -6.20
CA CYS A 106 1.74 0.34 -6.19
C CYS A 106 1.07 -0.65 -7.15
N ALA A 107 -0.27 -0.73 -7.13
CA ALA A 107 -1.04 -1.59 -8.02
C ALA A 107 -1.04 -1.15 -9.51
N SER A 108 -0.35 -0.06 -9.86
CA SER A 108 -0.29 0.45 -11.23
C SER A 108 1.04 0.15 -11.93
N PHE A 109 2.06 -0.29 -11.20
CA PHE A 109 3.37 -0.62 -11.77
C PHE A 109 3.33 -1.90 -12.61
N ASP A 110 4.08 -1.89 -13.72
CA ASP A 110 4.49 -3.11 -14.41
C ASP A 110 5.66 -3.73 -13.66
N LEU A 111 5.45 -4.92 -13.12
CA LEU A 111 6.39 -5.63 -12.26
C LEU A 111 7.06 -6.81 -12.98
N THR A 112 7.11 -6.83 -14.31
CA THR A 112 7.70 -7.95 -15.09
C THR A 112 9.16 -8.23 -14.75
N ASP A 113 9.95 -7.21 -14.42
CA ASP A 113 11.31 -7.40 -13.86
C ASP A 113 11.24 -7.52 -12.33
N HIS A 114 10.77 -8.64 -11.84
CA HIS A 114 10.62 -8.93 -10.41
C HIS A 114 11.92 -8.75 -9.62
N ALA A 115 13.06 -9.13 -10.17
CA ALA A 115 14.34 -9.05 -9.46
C ALA A 115 14.76 -7.60 -9.26
N ALA A 116 14.72 -6.77 -10.30
CA ALA A 116 15.04 -5.36 -10.19
C ALA A 116 14.09 -4.60 -9.26
N TRP A 117 12.79 -4.92 -9.30
CA TRP A 117 11.83 -4.34 -8.37
C TRP A 117 12.07 -4.78 -6.94
N TRP A 118 12.40 -6.06 -6.70
CA TRP A 118 12.70 -6.56 -5.37
C TRP A 118 13.92 -5.84 -4.76
N ASP A 119 14.97 -5.63 -5.54
CA ASP A 119 16.15 -4.89 -5.11
C ASP A 119 15.82 -3.41 -4.85
N PHE A 120 15.02 -2.79 -5.73
CA PHE A 120 14.61 -1.40 -5.60
C PHE A 120 13.82 -1.12 -4.31
N ILE A 121 12.97 -2.04 -3.86
CA ILE A 121 12.13 -1.82 -2.67
C ILE A 121 12.86 -2.04 -1.34
N GLN A 122 14.08 -2.61 -1.33
CA GLN A 122 14.80 -2.92 -0.09
C GLN A 122 14.98 -1.72 0.84
N PRO A 123 15.38 -0.52 0.39
CA PRO A 123 15.49 0.65 1.26
C PRO A 123 14.15 1.02 1.94
N TYR A 124 13.03 0.82 1.25
CA TYR A 124 11.70 1.11 1.77
C TYR A 124 11.23 0.07 2.79
N LEU A 125 11.54 -1.21 2.57
CA LEU A 125 11.29 -2.28 3.56
C LEU A 125 12.06 -2.07 4.86
N HIS A 126 13.18 -1.35 4.82
CA HIS A 126 14.00 -1.00 6.00
C HIS A 126 13.77 0.43 6.51
N SER A 127 12.84 1.18 5.92
CA SER A 127 12.55 2.55 6.33
C SER A 127 11.81 2.60 7.66
N ALA A 128 12.21 3.55 8.53
CA ALA A 128 11.47 3.88 9.75
C ALA A 128 10.32 4.90 9.50
N GLU A 129 10.27 5.50 8.31
CA GLU A 129 9.24 6.45 7.94
C GLU A 129 7.94 5.73 7.53
N GLU A 130 6.79 6.26 7.96
CA GLU A 130 5.51 5.57 7.89
C GLU A 130 5.10 5.20 6.45
N PHE A 131 5.10 6.15 5.52
CA PHE A 131 4.64 5.87 4.15
C PHE A 131 5.70 5.22 3.26
N PRO A 132 6.99 5.54 3.35
CA PRO A 132 8.04 4.74 2.72
C PRO A 132 7.99 3.27 3.14
N ALA A 133 7.84 2.97 4.44
CA ALA A 133 7.68 1.59 4.93
C ALA A 133 6.40 0.93 4.39
N ARG A 134 5.28 1.67 4.34
CA ARG A 134 4.05 1.16 3.71
C ARG A 134 4.25 0.86 2.24
N PHE A 135 4.89 1.77 1.49
CA PHE A 135 5.21 1.55 0.08
C PHE A 135 6.00 0.26 -0.13
N GLY A 136 7.08 0.05 0.65
CA GLY A 136 7.85 -1.19 0.60
C GLY A 136 7.01 -2.44 0.88
N ALA A 137 6.16 -2.41 1.91
CA ALA A 137 5.31 -3.53 2.27
C ALA A 137 4.24 -3.83 1.19
N VAL A 138 3.62 -2.80 0.61
CA VAL A 138 2.61 -2.98 -0.45
C VAL A 138 3.27 -3.45 -1.75
N MET A 139 4.44 -2.90 -2.12
CA MET A 139 5.19 -3.39 -3.28
C MET A 139 5.65 -4.84 -3.11
N ALA A 140 6.06 -5.26 -1.91
CA ALA A 140 6.38 -6.67 -1.64
C ALA A 140 5.14 -7.58 -1.79
N LEU A 141 3.93 -7.08 -1.48
CA LEU A 141 2.69 -7.79 -1.74
C LEU A 141 2.39 -7.89 -3.24
N GLU A 142 2.57 -6.81 -4.01
CA GLU A 142 2.33 -6.80 -5.46
C GLU A 142 3.34 -7.72 -6.19
N LEU A 143 4.57 -7.83 -5.68
CA LEU A 143 5.61 -8.75 -6.18
C LEU A 143 5.39 -10.20 -5.74
N PHE A 144 4.45 -10.48 -4.86
CA PHE A 144 4.22 -11.83 -4.32
C PHE A 144 3.51 -12.73 -5.34
N GLU A 145 4.25 -13.60 -6.00
CA GLU A 145 3.72 -14.50 -7.03
C GLU A 145 3.15 -15.81 -6.45
N GLY A 146 3.74 -16.37 -5.42
CA GLY A 146 3.26 -17.63 -4.88
C GLY A 146 4.19 -18.37 -3.91
N GLN A 147 4.11 -19.70 -3.95
CA GLN A 147 4.81 -20.58 -2.99
C GLN A 147 6.34 -20.38 -2.98
N CYS A 148 6.94 -20.13 -4.14
CA CYS A 148 8.40 -19.95 -4.27
C CYS A 148 8.90 -18.69 -3.55
N ASP A 149 8.07 -17.64 -3.46
CA ASP A 149 8.43 -16.36 -2.85
C ASP A 149 7.92 -16.21 -1.43
N LEU A 150 7.10 -17.15 -0.95
CA LEU A 150 6.37 -17.01 0.31
C LEU A 150 7.30 -16.72 1.48
N GLN A 151 8.32 -17.53 1.69
CA GLN A 151 9.21 -17.37 2.84
C GLN A 151 9.94 -16.03 2.81
N ARG A 152 10.50 -15.66 1.65
CA ARG A 152 11.19 -14.38 1.43
C ARG A 152 10.24 -13.20 1.72
N THR A 153 9.02 -13.26 1.22
CA THR A 153 8.02 -12.20 1.41
C THR A 153 7.60 -12.08 2.87
N LEU A 154 7.37 -13.20 3.57
CA LEU A 154 7.01 -13.19 4.99
C LEU A 154 8.13 -12.61 5.86
N GLU A 155 9.39 -13.01 5.61
CA GLU A 155 10.56 -12.49 6.33
C GLU A 155 10.76 -11.00 6.09
N ALA A 156 10.68 -10.55 4.84
CA ALA A 156 10.80 -9.15 4.49
C ALA A 156 9.71 -8.29 5.17
N LEU A 157 8.45 -8.73 5.13
CA LEU A 157 7.34 -8.03 5.78
C LEU A 157 7.46 -8.01 7.30
N ALA A 158 7.90 -9.10 7.90
CA ALA A 158 8.12 -9.16 9.36
C ALA A 158 9.31 -8.32 9.82
N GLY A 159 10.28 -8.09 8.94
CA GLY A 159 11.46 -7.26 9.19
C GLY A 159 11.22 -5.75 9.04
N VAL A 160 10.08 -5.31 8.51
CA VAL A 160 9.77 -3.89 8.36
C VAL A 160 9.70 -3.21 9.74
N PRO A 161 10.52 -2.18 10.03
CA PRO A 161 10.47 -1.45 11.29
C PRO A 161 9.25 -0.52 11.33
N ALA A 162 8.06 -1.07 11.09
CA ALA A 162 6.82 -0.35 10.85
C ALA A 162 6.44 0.51 12.06
N GLN A 163 6.62 1.80 11.94
CA GLN A 163 6.14 2.81 12.88
C GLN A 163 4.93 3.54 12.29
N GLY A 164 4.03 3.95 13.15
CA GLY A 164 2.78 4.55 12.73
C GLY A 164 1.71 3.53 12.29
N TYR A 165 0.49 4.03 12.22
CA TYR A 165 -0.68 3.20 11.92
C TYR A 165 -0.68 2.66 10.49
N ASN A 166 -0.33 3.51 9.52
CA ASN A 166 -0.44 3.15 8.11
C ASN A 166 0.63 2.13 7.69
N ALA A 167 1.88 2.25 8.20
CA ALA A 167 2.93 1.27 7.95
C ALA A 167 2.55 -0.11 8.52
N ARG A 168 2.18 -0.16 9.81
CA ARG A 168 1.75 -1.40 10.48
C ARG A 168 0.54 -2.04 9.81
N MET A 169 -0.42 -1.23 9.35
CA MET A 169 -1.59 -1.72 8.64
C MET A 169 -1.23 -2.27 7.25
N GLY A 170 -0.29 -1.65 6.54
CA GLY A 170 0.25 -2.14 5.27
C GLY A 170 0.90 -3.51 5.43
N VAL A 171 1.80 -3.66 6.40
CA VAL A 171 2.44 -4.93 6.75
C VAL A 171 1.39 -6.00 7.12
N ALA A 172 0.44 -5.65 8.00
CA ALA A 172 -0.60 -6.60 8.41
C ALA A 172 -1.48 -7.03 7.24
N TRP A 173 -1.79 -6.13 6.32
CA TRP A 173 -2.55 -6.45 5.11
C TRP A 173 -1.75 -7.37 4.19
N ALA A 174 -0.49 -7.04 3.89
CA ALA A 174 0.36 -7.86 3.03
C ALA A 174 0.54 -9.29 3.58
N LEU A 175 0.88 -9.42 4.87
CA LEU A 175 0.96 -10.72 5.55
C LEU A 175 -0.38 -11.48 5.49
N SER A 176 -1.51 -10.78 5.64
CA SER A 176 -2.82 -11.43 5.57
C SER A 176 -3.13 -11.98 4.18
N MET A 177 -2.66 -11.33 3.12
CA MET A 177 -2.83 -11.82 1.75
C MET A 177 -2.00 -13.09 1.50
N CYS A 178 -0.77 -13.15 2.04
CA CYS A 178 0.01 -14.39 2.08
C CYS A 178 -0.75 -15.49 2.83
N GLY A 179 -1.30 -15.16 4.00
CA GLY A 179 -2.05 -16.11 4.84
C GLY A 179 -3.37 -16.60 4.26
N VAL A 180 -4.04 -15.80 3.46
CA VAL A 180 -5.25 -16.23 2.72
C VAL A 180 -4.88 -17.22 1.62
N ARG A 181 -3.72 -17.06 1.01
CA ARG A 181 -3.26 -17.88 -0.11
C ARG A 181 -2.52 -19.15 0.35
N PHE A 182 -1.74 -19.04 1.44
CA PHE A 182 -0.93 -20.09 2.03
C PHE A 182 -1.11 -20.14 3.55
N PRO A 183 -2.29 -20.53 4.05
CA PRO A 183 -2.65 -20.36 5.47
C PRO A 183 -1.80 -21.17 6.43
N ALA A 184 -1.43 -22.42 6.11
CA ALA A 184 -0.64 -23.25 7.00
C ALA A 184 0.75 -22.61 7.28
N GLN A 185 1.50 -22.36 6.21
CA GLN A 185 2.87 -21.84 6.31
C GLN A 185 2.91 -20.44 6.93
N THR A 186 1.91 -19.59 6.59
CA THR A 186 1.83 -18.24 7.16
C THR A 186 1.50 -18.27 8.64
N LEU A 187 0.60 -19.16 9.10
CA LEU A 187 0.29 -19.30 10.52
C LEU A 187 1.49 -19.82 11.30
N ASP A 188 2.19 -20.82 10.79
CA ASP A 188 3.42 -21.36 11.40
C ASP A 188 4.50 -20.27 11.50
N PHE A 189 4.69 -19.48 10.44
CA PHE A 189 5.61 -18.36 10.45
C PHE A 189 5.22 -17.29 11.49
N LEU A 190 3.96 -16.90 11.54
CA LEU A 190 3.47 -15.90 12.49
C LEU A 190 3.66 -16.31 13.94
N GLU A 191 3.48 -17.60 14.29
CA GLU A 191 3.70 -18.13 15.64
C GLU A 191 5.19 -18.05 16.06
N GLN A 192 6.12 -18.13 15.10
CA GLN A 192 7.57 -18.12 15.35
C GLN A 192 8.18 -16.71 15.17
N SER A 193 7.45 -15.77 14.57
CA SER A 193 7.93 -14.43 14.27
C SER A 193 7.97 -13.52 15.49
N ASN A 194 8.88 -12.53 15.47
CA ASN A 194 8.97 -11.46 16.47
C ASN A 194 8.09 -10.25 16.13
N LEU A 195 7.02 -10.44 15.33
CA LEU A 195 6.08 -9.38 15.04
C LEU A 195 5.48 -8.79 16.31
N ASP A 196 5.35 -7.46 16.34
CA ASP A 196 4.61 -6.82 17.42
C ASP A 196 3.16 -7.34 17.50
N ILE A 197 2.64 -7.44 18.72
CA ILE A 197 1.33 -8.06 19.01
C ILE A 197 0.21 -7.40 18.19
N TRP A 198 0.25 -6.07 18.00
CA TRP A 198 -0.79 -5.37 17.26
C TRP A 198 -0.81 -5.78 15.78
N THR A 199 0.36 -5.78 15.13
CA THR A 199 0.50 -6.16 13.70
C THR A 199 0.12 -7.63 13.51
N HIS A 200 0.59 -8.52 14.38
CA HIS A 200 0.21 -9.94 14.36
C HIS A 200 -1.33 -10.11 14.46
N ARG A 201 -1.96 -9.48 15.45
CA ARG A 201 -3.43 -9.56 15.63
C ARG A 201 -4.19 -8.97 14.45
N LYS A 202 -3.68 -7.86 13.85
CA LYS A 202 -4.27 -7.26 12.66
C LYS A 202 -4.17 -8.16 11.45
N THR A 203 -3.05 -8.84 11.27
CA THR A 203 -2.87 -9.86 10.22
C THR A 203 -3.94 -10.95 10.32
N LEU A 204 -4.07 -11.57 11.49
CA LEU A 204 -5.08 -12.60 11.72
C LEU A 204 -6.52 -12.08 11.55
N GLN A 205 -6.78 -10.83 11.99
CA GLN A 205 -8.08 -10.19 11.76
C GLN A 205 -8.38 -10.06 10.27
N LYS A 206 -7.44 -9.56 9.48
CA LYS A 206 -7.62 -9.37 8.04
C LYS A 206 -7.75 -10.69 7.29
N MET A 207 -7.02 -11.73 7.71
CA MET A 207 -7.24 -13.08 7.19
C MET A 207 -8.71 -13.53 7.39
N LEU A 208 -9.26 -13.30 8.58
CA LEU A 208 -10.65 -13.66 8.92
C LEU A 208 -11.70 -12.81 8.18
N GLU A 209 -11.38 -11.59 7.80
CA GLU A 209 -12.24 -10.72 6.97
C GLU A 209 -12.35 -11.25 5.53
N SER A 210 -11.36 -12.02 5.07
CA SER A 210 -11.38 -12.61 3.73
C SER A 210 -12.38 -13.77 3.63
N ARG A 211 -13.23 -13.73 2.60
CA ARG A 211 -14.15 -14.83 2.27
C ARG A 211 -13.42 -16.05 1.68
N ARG A 212 -12.16 -15.88 1.25
CA ARG A 212 -11.34 -16.98 0.67
C ARG A 212 -10.76 -17.89 1.74
N LEU A 213 -10.62 -17.42 2.98
CA LEU A 213 -10.18 -18.26 4.10
C LEU A 213 -11.37 -19.08 4.61
N THR A 214 -11.34 -20.38 4.38
CA THR A 214 -12.45 -21.30 4.67
C THR A 214 -12.02 -22.50 5.54
N GLY A 215 -13.00 -23.28 6.00
CA GLY A 215 -12.78 -24.56 6.68
C GLY A 215 -11.96 -24.46 7.97
N ASN A 216 -11.09 -25.45 8.16
CA ASN A 216 -10.26 -25.59 9.35
C ASN A 216 -9.32 -24.41 9.58
N PHE A 217 -8.75 -23.83 8.50
CA PHE A 217 -7.85 -22.68 8.63
C PHE A 217 -8.53 -21.46 9.23
N ARG A 218 -9.81 -21.22 8.94
CA ARG A 218 -10.57 -20.15 9.57
C ARG A 218 -10.69 -20.37 11.08
N ALA A 219 -10.96 -21.60 11.53
CA ALA A 219 -11.04 -21.94 12.96
C ALA A 219 -9.68 -21.78 13.66
N VAL A 220 -8.60 -22.29 13.07
CA VAL A 220 -7.23 -22.13 13.59
C VAL A 220 -6.84 -20.66 13.70
N THR A 221 -7.06 -19.86 12.64
CA THR A 221 -6.79 -18.42 12.65
C THR A 221 -7.56 -17.70 13.78
N GLN A 222 -8.82 -18.09 14.00
CA GLN A 222 -9.62 -17.52 15.09
C GLN A 222 -9.07 -17.90 16.47
N GLN A 223 -8.59 -19.13 16.65
CA GLN A 223 -7.96 -19.58 17.89
C GLN A 223 -6.65 -18.82 18.16
N SER A 224 -5.77 -18.70 17.17
CA SER A 224 -4.51 -17.94 17.28
C SER A 224 -4.77 -16.48 17.65
N ARG A 225 -5.76 -15.83 17.00
CA ARG A 225 -6.16 -14.46 17.35
C ARG A 225 -6.68 -14.34 18.78
N ASN A 226 -7.41 -15.32 19.29
CA ASN A 226 -7.95 -15.30 20.66
C ASN A 226 -6.83 -15.48 21.70
N LYS A 227 -5.82 -16.33 21.44
CA LYS A 227 -4.63 -16.46 22.29
C LYS A 227 -3.93 -15.13 22.51
N LEU A 228 -3.72 -14.35 21.44
CA LEU A 228 -3.08 -13.02 21.53
C LEU A 228 -3.89 -11.98 22.30
N LYS A 229 -5.24 -12.10 22.35
CA LYS A 229 -6.08 -11.22 23.17
C LYS A 229 -5.88 -11.41 24.67
N THR A 230 -5.58 -12.63 25.10
CA THR A 230 -5.38 -12.95 26.52
C THR A 230 -4.02 -12.48 27.06
N THR A 231 -3.04 -12.33 26.19
CA THR A 231 -1.68 -11.84 26.54
C THR A 231 -1.64 -10.32 26.80
N GLU A 232 -2.61 -9.55 26.28
CA GLU A 232 -2.69 -8.10 26.46
C GLU A 232 -3.45 -7.63 27.73
N LYS A 233 -4.12 -8.52 28.46
CA LYS A 233 -4.75 -8.13 29.72
C LYS A 233 -3.65 -7.85 30.75
N PRO A 234 -3.51 -6.61 31.27
CA PRO A 234 -2.61 -6.36 32.38
C PRO A 234 -3.01 -7.27 33.53
N LYS A 235 -2.01 -7.95 34.15
CA LYS A 235 -2.22 -8.59 35.45
C LYS A 235 -2.82 -7.54 36.36
N ARG A 236 -4.11 -7.65 36.73
CA ARG A 236 -4.67 -6.86 37.80
C ARG A 236 -3.73 -7.06 38.98
N GLN A 237 -3.07 -6.02 39.41
CA GLN A 237 -2.38 -5.99 40.68
C GLN A 237 -3.45 -6.23 41.74
N THR A 238 -3.47 -7.46 42.27
CA THR A 238 -4.11 -7.76 43.54
C THR A 238 -3.20 -7.21 44.60
N GLY A 239 -3.44 -6.03 45.08
CA GLY A 239 -2.96 -5.45 46.33
C GLY A 239 -4.11 -5.47 47.31
#